data_4aa091be6dbb2e73c6a253fef5e6a293
#
_entry.id   4aa091be6dbb2e73c6a253fef5e6a293
#
_cell.length_a   1.000
_cell.length_b   1.000
_cell.length_c   1.000
_cell.angle_alpha   90.00
_cell.angle_beta   90.00
_cell.angle_gamma   90.00
#
_symmetry.space_group_name_H-M   'P 1'
#
loop_
_entity.id
_entity.type
_entity.pdbx_description
1 polymer ?
#
loop_
_entity_poly.entity_id
_entity_poly.type
_entity_poly.pdbx_seq_one_letter_code
_entity_poly.pdbx_strand_id
1 'polypeptide(L)'
;MKKGKKLYEGKAKIIYASSDKSLVIQYFKDDATAFNNQKKSTIQGKGVLNNRISEHILSNLSQIGIKNHLVKRLNMREQLIKLVEIIPIEFVVRNVATGSLTKRLGIEDGTVLKEPLIEYCLKDDELGDPLIAEDHIYAFEWASKKEIEKVKKMILRINDFMIGMFRGVGIKLIDFKLEFGRIKINGKNEVILADEISPDTCRLWDSVTEKKLDKDRFRKDLGDLIPCLLYTSPSPRDTILSRMPSSA
;
A
#
# COMPACT_ATOMS: atom_id res chain seq x y z
N MET A 1 9.00 -22.97 -3.68
CA MET A 1 10.01 -22.20 -4.42
C MET A 1 11.13 -21.87 -3.45
N LYS A 2 12.40 -22.05 -3.83
CA LYS A 2 13.53 -21.84 -2.91
C LYS A 2 13.92 -20.36 -2.87
N LYS A 3 14.09 -19.81 -1.67
CA LYS A 3 14.55 -18.44 -1.41
C LYS A 3 16.04 -18.33 -1.75
N GLY A 4 16.40 -17.36 -2.58
CA GLY A 4 17.75 -17.08 -3.01
C GLY A 4 18.44 -15.99 -2.19
N LYS A 5 19.44 -15.33 -2.79
CA LYS A 5 20.15 -14.21 -2.16
C LYS A 5 19.24 -13.01 -1.91
N LYS A 6 19.56 -12.23 -0.88
CA LYS A 6 18.94 -10.93 -0.62
C LYS A 6 19.32 -9.95 -1.75
N LEU A 7 18.31 -9.33 -2.37
CA LEU A 7 18.48 -8.33 -3.43
C LEU A 7 18.40 -6.92 -2.89
N TYR A 8 17.45 -6.68 -1.97
CA TYR A 8 17.17 -5.37 -1.40
C TYR A 8 16.61 -5.50 0.01
N GLU A 9 16.89 -4.55 0.87
CA GLU A 9 16.28 -4.44 2.19
C GLU A 9 15.86 -3.00 2.45
N GLY A 10 14.56 -2.81 2.64
CA GLY A 10 13.94 -1.55 3.02
C GLY A 10 13.51 -1.52 4.49
N LYS A 11 12.78 -0.46 4.86
CA LYS A 11 12.29 -0.20 6.22
C LYS A 11 11.39 -1.33 6.75
N ALA A 12 10.47 -1.84 5.93
CA ALA A 12 9.44 -2.81 6.35
C ALA A 12 9.58 -4.17 5.64
N LYS A 13 10.39 -4.29 4.60
CA LYS A 13 10.45 -5.45 3.72
C LYS A 13 11.86 -5.81 3.28
N ILE A 14 12.03 -7.09 2.92
CA ILE A 14 13.24 -7.59 2.27
C ILE A 14 12.83 -8.30 1.00
N ILE A 15 13.55 -8.05 -0.09
CA ILE A 15 13.35 -8.73 -1.37
C ILE A 15 14.47 -9.74 -1.59
N TYR A 16 14.08 -10.96 -1.89
CA TYR A 16 14.99 -12.07 -2.19
C TYR A 16 14.79 -12.55 -3.61
N ALA A 17 15.87 -12.99 -4.25
CA ALA A 17 15.80 -13.69 -5.52
C ALA A 17 14.98 -14.98 -5.39
N SER A 18 14.30 -15.37 -6.46
CA SER A 18 13.67 -16.67 -6.57
C SER A 18 14.40 -17.54 -7.61
N SER A 19 13.98 -18.79 -7.79
CA SER A 19 14.49 -19.66 -8.87
C SER A 19 14.05 -19.18 -10.25
N ASP A 20 12.99 -18.41 -10.37
CA ASP A 20 12.52 -17.77 -11.59
C ASP A 20 13.00 -16.31 -11.60
N LYS A 21 13.76 -15.92 -12.64
CA LYS A 21 14.32 -14.57 -12.76
C LYS A 21 13.29 -13.47 -12.94
N SER A 22 12.07 -13.81 -13.35
CA SER A 22 10.95 -12.85 -13.48
C SER A 22 10.17 -12.62 -12.18
N LEU A 23 10.48 -13.41 -11.14
CA LEU A 23 9.79 -13.39 -9.85
C LEU A 23 10.78 -13.14 -8.71
N VAL A 24 10.29 -12.55 -7.62
CA VAL A 24 11.05 -12.36 -6.39
C VAL A 24 10.19 -12.71 -5.18
N ILE A 25 10.84 -12.98 -4.05
CA ILE A 25 10.16 -13.25 -2.78
C ILE A 25 10.27 -12.01 -1.90
N GLN A 26 9.12 -11.44 -1.55
CA GLN A 26 8.99 -10.32 -0.63
C GLN A 26 8.74 -10.86 0.78
N TYR A 27 9.59 -10.49 1.72
CA TYR A 27 9.47 -10.82 3.15
C TYR A 27 9.04 -9.58 3.92
N PHE A 28 8.02 -9.70 4.77
CA PHE A 28 7.49 -8.65 5.63
C PHE A 28 8.14 -8.69 7.01
N LYS A 29 8.79 -7.60 7.40
CA LYS A 29 9.47 -7.42 8.68
C LYS A 29 8.49 -6.97 9.77
N ASP A 30 8.85 -7.24 11.02
CA ASP A 30 8.15 -6.68 12.19
C ASP A 30 8.63 -5.26 12.55
N ASP A 31 9.64 -4.76 11.84
CA ASP A 31 10.18 -3.43 12.07
C ASP A 31 9.15 -2.35 11.76
N ALA A 32 8.96 -1.44 12.70
CA ALA A 32 8.19 -0.21 12.55
C ALA A 32 9.13 0.99 12.64
N THR A 33 9.08 1.84 11.63
CA THR A 33 9.88 3.08 11.59
C THR A 33 8.98 4.27 11.37
N ALA A 34 9.33 5.39 11.99
CA ALA A 34 8.65 6.67 11.79
C ALA A 34 9.68 7.81 11.74
N PHE A 35 9.27 8.97 11.18
CA PHE A 35 10.08 10.19 11.12
C PHE A 35 11.48 9.93 10.50
N ASN A 36 11.53 9.40 9.29
CA ASN A 36 12.78 9.08 8.56
C ASN A 36 13.78 8.28 9.41
N ASN A 37 13.30 7.16 9.98
CA ASN A 37 14.08 6.26 10.84
C ASN A 37 14.51 6.81 12.22
N GLN A 38 14.07 8.00 12.63
CA GLN A 38 14.36 8.54 13.96
C GLN A 38 13.68 7.76 15.08
N LYS A 39 12.49 7.19 14.80
CA LYS A 39 11.78 6.30 15.72
C LYS A 39 11.73 4.90 15.13
N LYS A 40 12.29 3.93 15.86
CA LYS A 40 12.34 2.51 15.46
C LYS A 40 11.84 1.64 16.59
N SER A 41 11.09 0.60 16.25
CA SER A 41 10.67 -0.45 17.18
C SER A 41 10.38 -1.73 16.40
N THR A 42 10.41 -2.86 17.07
CA THR A 42 9.94 -4.13 16.54
C THR A 42 8.58 -4.43 17.12
N ILE A 43 7.57 -4.59 16.29
CA ILE A 43 6.19 -4.90 16.70
C ILE A 43 5.90 -6.33 16.28
N GLN A 44 6.02 -7.25 17.21
CA GLN A 44 5.88 -8.69 16.96
C GLN A 44 4.54 -9.00 16.28
N GLY A 45 4.59 -9.71 15.16
CA GLY A 45 3.41 -10.11 14.38
C GLY A 45 2.95 -9.09 13.34
N LYS A 46 3.47 -7.86 13.33
CA LYS A 46 3.09 -6.82 12.35
C LYS A 46 3.30 -7.29 10.90
N GLY A 47 4.45 -7.90 10.60
CA GLY A 47 4.76 -8.40 9.26
C GLY A 47 3.81 -9.51 8.80
N VAL A 48 3.34 -10.36 9.73
CA VAL A 48 2.34 -11.39 9.42
C VAL A 48 1.01 -10.77 9.02
N LEU A 49 0.54 -9.77 9.78
CA LEU A 49 -0.73 -9.07 9.51
C LEU A 49 -0.65 -8.28 8.20
N ASN A 50 0.42 -7.51 8.00
CA ASN A 50 0.62 -6.75 6.78
C ASN A 50 0.67 -7.66 5.53
N ASN A 51 1.35 -8.81 5.63
CA ASN A 51 1.39 -9.81 4.55
C ASN A 51 -0.03 -10.31 4.20
N ARG A 52 -0.86 -10.64 5.19
CA ARG A 52 -2.23 -11.14 4.97
C ARG A 52 -3.14 -10.06 4.41
N ILE A 53 -3.09 -8.85 4.97
CA ILE A 53 -3.92 -7.72 4.52
C ILE A 53 -3.55 -7.34 3.09
N SER A 54 -2.24 -7.22 2.80
CA SER A 54 -1.77 -6.89 1.46
C SER A 54 -2.16 -7.95 0.42
N GLU A 55 -2.01 -9.24 0.73
CA GLU A 55 -2.49 -10.32 -0.13
C GLU A 55 -3.98 -10.21 -0.43
N HIS A 56 -4.80 -10.01 0.61
CA HIS A 56 -6.24 -9.89 0.48
C HIS A 56 -6.63 -8.73 -0.44
N ILE A 57 -6.08 -7.55 -0.19
CA ILE A 57 -6.38 -6.34 -0.98
C ILE A 57 -5.93 -6.53 -2.44
N LEU A 58 -4.68 -6.95 -2.67
CA LEU A 58 -4.13 -7.11 -4.03
C LEU A 58 -4.86 -8.19 -4.82
N SER A 59 -5.29 -9.28 -4.16
CA SER A 59 -6.08 -10.35 -4.79
C SER A 59 -7.46 -9.84 -5.24
N ASN A 60 -8.16 -9.10 -4.38
CA ASN A 60 -9.45 -8.51 -4.73
C ASN A 60 -9.32 -7.45 -5.83
N LEU A 61 -8.28 -6.61 -5.78
CA LEU A 61 -8.00 -5.66 -6.85
C LEU A 61 -7.76 -6.34 -8.19
N SER A 62 -7.11 -7.53 -8.19
CA SER A 62 -6.98 -8.34 -9.42
C SER A 62 -8.34 -8.77 -9.99
N GLN A 63 -9.29 -9.15 -9.13
CA GLN A 63 -10.63 -9.57 -9.57
C GLN A 63 -11.39 -8.45 -10.27
N ILE A 64 -11.18 -7.19 -9.87
CA ILE A 64 -11.78 -6.02 -10.55
C ILE A 64 -10.93 -5.50 -11.71
N GLY A 65 -9.90 -6.27 -12.15
CA GLY A 65 -9.08 -5.96 -13.32
C GLY A 65 -7.94 -4.97 -13.07
N ILE A 66 -7.56 -4.69 -11.82
CA ILE A 66 -6.34 -3.94 -11.49
C ILE A 66 -5.15 -4.89 -11.50
N LYS A 67 -4.35 -4.81 -12.57
CA LYS A 67 -3.12 -5.61 -12.67
C LYS A 67 -2.14 -5.19 -11.58
N ASN A 68 -1.59 -6.17 -10.85
CA ASN A 68 -0.59 -5.94 -9.82
C ASN A 68 0.51 -7.00 -9.82
N HIS A 69 1.50 -6.80 -8.99
CA HIS A 69 2.68 -7.64 -8.92
C HIS A 69 2.49 -8.93 -8.13
N LEU A 70 1.43 -9.07 -7.33
CA LEU A 70 1.19 -10.26 -6.52
C LEU A 70 0.98 -11.48 -7.42
N VAL A 71 1.69 -12.58 -7.11
CA VAL A 71 1.45 -13.90 -7.68
C VAL A 71 0.70 -14.77 -6.67
N LYS A 72 1.24 -14.91 -5.46
CA LYS A 72 0.61 -15.63 -4.34
C LYS A 72 1.35 -15.41 -3.03
N ARG A 73 0.66 -15.61 -1.92
CA ARG A 73 1.29 -15.73 -0.61
C ARG A 73 1.97 -17.11 -0.47
N LEU A 74 3.20 -17.14 0.02
CA LEU A 74 3.97 -18.36 0.22
C LEU A 74 3.80 -18.91 1.64
N ASN A 75 3.85 -18.04 2.64
CA ASN A 75 3.71 -18.37 4.05
C ASN A 75 3.23 -17.16 4.85
N MET A 76 3.37 -17.21 6.17
CA MET A 76 2.89 -16.15 7.07
C MET A 76 3.57 -14.79 6.83
N ARG A 77 4.80 -14.76 6.27
CA ARG A 77 5.60 -13.54 6.11
C ARG A 77 6.07 -13.28 4.69
N GLU A 78 5.80 -14.17 3.75
CA GLU A 78 6.37 -14.11 2.41
C GLU A 78 5.31 -14.17 1.33
N GLN A 79 5.51 -13.34 0.31
CA GLN A 79 4.76 -13.35 -0.95
C GLN A 79 5.71 -13.59 -2.12
N LEU A 80 5.23 -14.31 -3.10
CA LEU A 80 5.82 -14.38 -4.43
C LEU A 80 5.22 -13.24 -5.25
N ILE A 81 6.07 -12.41 -5.78
CA ILE A 81 5.67 -11.24 -6.58
C ILE A 81 6.45 -11.20 -7.89
N LYS A 82 5.90 -10.57 -8.91
CA LYS A 82 6.61 -10.27 -10.17
C LYS A 82 7.71 -9.26 -9.90
N LEU A 83 8.87 -9.48 -10.52
CA LEU A 83 9.93 -8.47 -10.55
C LEU A 83 9.49 -7.35 -11.50
N VAL A 84 9.42 -6.13 -10.98
CA VAL A 84 9.04 -4.94 -11.72
C VAL A 84 10.12 -3.87 -11.59
N GLU A 85 10.25 -3.02 -12.57
CA GLU A 85 11.03 -1.78 -12.49
C GLU A 85 10.14 -0.71 -11.83
N ILE A 86 10.43 -0.36 -10.58
CA ILE A 86 9.65 0.63 -9.82
C ILE A 86 9.79 2.01 -10.47
N ILE A 87 8.67 2.68 -10.72
CA ILE A 87 8.64 4.11 -11.05
C ILE A 87 9.02 4.85 -9.76
N PRO A 88 10.02 5.75 -9.77
CA PRO A 88 10.55 6.38 -8.56
C PRO A 88 9.61 7.46 -8.00
N ILE A 89 8.34 7.15 -7.92
CA ILE A 89 7.27 8.05 -7.45
C ILE A 89 6.37 7.29 -6.50
N GLU A 90 6.14 7.87 -5.34
CA GLU A 90 5.08 7.47 -4.42
C GLU A 90 3.84 8.32 -4.70
N PHE A 91 2.69 7.66 -4.85
CA PHE A 91 1.40 8.31 -5.08
C PHE A 91 0.61 8.28 -3.77
N VAL A 92 0.38 9.43 -3.17
CA VAL A 92 -0.42 9.56 -1.95
C VAL A 92 -1.82 10.00 -2.32
N VAL A 93 -2.81 9.15 -2.01
CA VAL A 93 -4.23 9.40 -2.29
C VAL A 93 -4.92 9.77 -1.00
N ARG A 94 -5.56 10.96 -0.96
CA ARG A 94 -6.19 11.47 0.25
C ARG A 94 -7.69 11.69 0.04
N ASN A 95 -8.48 11.11 0.94
CA ASN A 95 -9.92 11.33 1.03
C ASN A 95 -10.27 12.32 2.16
N VAL A 96 -9.37 12.42 3.14
CA VAL A 96 -9.51 13.31 4.31
C VAL A 96 -8.19 14.03 4.53
N ALA A 97 -8.25 15.31 4.83
CA ALA A 97 -7.07 16.10 5.13
C ALA A 97 -6.52 15.72 6.52
N THR A 98 -5.28 15.25 6.57
CA THR A 98 -4.56 14.92 7.82
C THR A 98 -3.05 14.94 7.61
N GLY A 99 -2.31 14.93 8.70
CA GLY A 99 -0.85 14.76 8.70
C GLY A 99 -0.11 15.93 8.03
N SER A 100 0.71 15.65 7.00
CA SER A 100 1.51 16.69 6.33
C SER A 100 0.66 17.67 5.53
N LEU A 101 -0.49 17.26 5.02
CA LEU A 101 -1.38 18.13 4.23
C LEU A 101 -1.93 19.27 5.09
N THR A 102 -2.44 18.96 6.28
CA THR A 102 -3.01 19.96 7.19
C THR A 102 -1.96 20.97 7.66
N LYS A 103 -0.74 20.49 7.96
CA LYS A 103 0.38 21.34 8.34
C LYS A 103 0.83 22.28 7.21
N ARG A 104 0.82 21.77 5.99
CA ARG A 104 1.29 22.51 4.79
C ARG A 104 0.33 23.59 4.34
N LEU A 105 -0.98 23.31 4.44
CA LEU A 105 -2.02 24.20 3.89
C LEU A 105 -2.84 24.91 4.96
N GLY A 106 -2.59 24.67 6.26
CA GLY A 106 -3.36 25.26 7.37
C GLY A 106 -4.83 24.79 7.41
N ILE A 107 -5.13 23.62 6.86
CA ILE A 107 -6.47 23.03 6.83
C ILE A 107 -6.71 22.27 8.14
N GLU A 108 -7.95 22.30 8.64
CA GLU A 108 -8.35 21.56 9.83
C GLU A 108 -8.18 20.05 9.65
N ASP A 109 -7.60 19.37 10.67
CA ASP A 109 -7.40 17.92 10.68
C ASP A 109 -8.77 17.20 10.69
N GLY A 110 -8.95 16.24 9.79
CA GLY A 110 -10.22 15.53 9.63
C GLY A 110 -11.17 16.13 8.58
N THR A 111 -10.81 17.24 7.93
CA THR A 111 -11.62 17.81 6.83
C THR A 111 -11.77 16.80 5.69
N VAL A 112 -13.02 16.44 5.37
CA VAL A 112 -13.33 15.54 4.24
C VAL A 112 -13.15 16.31 2.93
N LEU A 113 -12.39 15.74 2.01
CA LEU A 113 -12.18 16.34 0.69
C LEU A 113 -13.36 16.03 -0.22
N LYS A 114 -13.76 16.99 -1.06
CA LYS A 114 -14.86 16.81 -2.03
C LYS A 114 -14.53 15.75 -3.07
N GLU A 115 -13.27 15.69 -3.47
CA GLU A 115 -12.70 14.73 -4.42
C GLU A 115 -11.39 14.18 -3.88
N PRO A 116 -10.99 12.94 -4.24
CA PRO A 116 -9.70 12.40 -3.85
C PRO A 116 -8.56 13.27 -4.36
N LEU A 117 -7.69 13.71 -3.45
CA LEU A 117 -6.46 14.42 -3.80
C LEU A 117 -5.35 13.40 -4.08
N ILE A 118 -4.70 13.50 -5.23
CA ILE A 118 -3.51 12.71 -5.58
C ILE A 118 -2.29 13.60 -5.47
N GLU A 119 -1.37 13.24 -4.58
CA GLU A 119 -0.06 13.89 -4.43
C GLU A 119 1.04 12.95 -4.91
N TYR A 120 2.12 13.54 -5.38
CA TYR A 120 3.32 12.84 -5.86
C TYR A 120 4.47 13.13 -4.93
N CYS A 121 5.19 12.10 -4.50
CA CYS A 121 6.46 12.25 -3.78
C CYS A 121 7.55 11.53 -4.57
N LEU A 122 8.73 12.12 -4.66
CA LEU A 122 9.90 11.42 -5.17
C LEU A 122 10.26 10.33 -4.17
N LYS A 123 10.42 9.10 -4.65
CA LYS A 123 10.83 7.95 -3.81
C LYS A 123 12.33 8.01 -3.59
N ASP A 124 12.74 8.76 -2.58
CA ASP A 124 14.12 8.95 -2.19
C ASP A 124 14.21 9.13 -0.67
N ASP A 125 14.59 8.05 0.02
CA ASP A 125 14.72 8.01 1.48
C ASP A 125 15.74 9.02 2.03
N GLU A 126 16.81 9.34 1.28
CA GLU A 126 17.85 10.29 1.69
C GLU A 126 17.33 11.71 1.64
N LEU A 127 16.50 12.04 0.66
CA LEU A 127 15.83 13.33 0.53
C LEU A 127 14.56 13.44 1.38
N GLY A 128 14.11 12.35 2.02
CA GLY A 128 12.91 12.32 2.86
C GLY A 128 11.60 12.27 2.07
N ASP A 129 11.61 11.67 0.90
CA ASP A 129 10.45 11.49 0.02
C ASP A 129 9.73 12.82 -0.27
N PRO A 130 10.42 13.82 -0.87
CA PRO A 130 9.89 15.17 -1.03
C PRO A 130 8.67 15.21 -1.95
N LEU A 131 7.71 16.07 -1.61
CA LEU A 131 6.57 16.36 -2.48
C LEU A 131 7.04 17.02 -3.78
N ILE A 132 6.53 16.54 -4.91
CA ILE A 132 6.87 17.04 -6.25
C ILE A 132 5.61 17.43 -7.03
N ALA A 133 5.73 18.35 -7.97
CA ALA A 133 4.69 18.61 -8.95
C ALA A 133 4.72 17.55 -10.08
N GLU A 134 3.60 17.37 -10.75
CA GLU A 134 3.51 16.46 -11.90
C GLU A 134 4.48 16.85 -13.03
N ASP A 135 4.74 18.15 -13.20
CA ASP A 135 5.69 18.65 -14.19
C ASP A 135 7.14 18.21 -13.91
N HIS A 136 7.53 18.02 -12.64
CA HIS A 136 8.85 17.46 -12.31
C HIS A 136 8.98 16.03 -12.87
N ILE A 137 7.90 15.22 -12.84
CA ILE A 137 7.91 13.84 -13.36
C ILE A 137 8.30 13.82 -14.82
N TYR A 138 7.79 14.77 -15.59
CA TYR A 138 8.03 14.85 -17.02
C TYR A 138 9.38 15.51 -17.34
N ALA A 139 9.75 16.55 -16.60
CA ALA A 139 11.02 17.25 -16.79
C ALA A 139 12.24 16.38 -16.52
N PHE A 140 12.13 15.45 -15.57
CA PHE A 140 13.19 14.50 -15.22
C PHE A 140 12.97 13.10 -15.82
N GLU A 141 11.98 12.92 -16.70
CA GLU A 141 11.70 11.67 -17.43
C GLU A 141 11.48 10.45 -16.51
N TRP A 142 11.01 10.67 -15.27
CA TRP A 142 10.71 9.56 -14.35
C TRP A 142 9.54 8.71 -14.84
N ALA A 143 8.55 9.34 -15.47
CA ALA A 143 7.46 8.66 -16.17
C ALA A 143 6.91 9.54 -17.31
N SER A 144 6.36 8.89 -18.33
CA SER A 144 5.69 9.58 -19.45
C SER A 144 4.27 10.03 -19.04
N LYS A 145 3.74 11.06 -19.73
CA LYS A 145 2.35 11.52 -19.54
C LYS A 145 1.34 10.37 -19.68
N LYS A 146 1.54 9.49 -20.65
CA LYS A 146 0.67 8.32 -20.87
C LYS A 146 0.68 7.33 -19.69
N GLU A 147 1.85 7.12 -19.06
CA GLU A 147 1.95 6.29 -17.86
C GLU A 147 1.22 6.93 -16.69
N ILE A 148 1.43 8.24 -16.45
CA ILE A 148 0.78 8.97 -15.35
C ILE A 148 -0.75 9.00 -15.53
N GLU A 149 -1.26 9.26 -16.73
CA GLU A 149 -2.69 9.18 -17.01
C GLU A 149 -3.27 7.79 -16.74
N LYS A 150 -2.55 6.73 -17.14
CA LYS A 150 -2.95 5.35 -16.83
C LYS A 150 -2.96 5.10 -15.34
N VAL A 151 -1.92 5.53 -14.62
CA VAL A 151 -1.79 5.39 -13.18
C VAL A 151 -2.91 6.13 -12.46
N LYS A 152 -3.21 7.37 -12.81
CA LYS A 152 -4.33 8.15 -12.23
C LYS A 152 -5.66 7.41 -12.35
N LYS A 153 -5.97 6.84 -13.53
CA LYS A 153 -7.19 6.03 -13.72
C LYS A 153 -7.21 4.78 -12.84
N MET A 154 -6.07 4.12 -12.65
CA MET A 154 -5.98 2.98 -11.73
C MET A 154 -6.15 3.43 -10.28
N ILE A 155 -5.52 4.53 -9.87
CA ILE A 155 -5.61 5.09 -8.51
C ILE A 155 -7.07 5.35 -8.12
N LEU A 156 -7.84 6.03 -8.96
CA LEU A 156 -9.25 6.34 -8.66
C LEU A 156 -10.07 5.06 -8.47
N ARG A 157 -9.91 4.07 -9.35
CA ARG A 157 -10.58 2.78 -9.21
C ARG A 157 -10.16 2.00 -7.95
N ILE A 158 -8.88 2.06 -7.61
CA ILE A 158 -8.36 1.47 -6.36
C ILE A 158 -8.96 2.17 -5.16
N ASN A 159 -9.02 3.51 -5.17
CA ASN A 159 -9.60 4.31 -4.10
C ASN A 159 -11.06 3.95 -3.85
N ASP A 160 -11.88 3.93 -4.90
CA ASP A 160 -13.32 3.61 -4.80
C ASP A 160 -13.52 2.20 -4.23
N PHE A 161 -12.76 1.22 -4.73
CA PHE A 161 -12.81 -0.14 -4.23
C PHE A 161 -12.42 -0.22 -2.75
N MET A 162 -11.32 0.43 -2.35
CA MET A 162 -10.84 0.39 -0.98
C MET A 162 -11.78 1.12 -0.01
N ILE A 163 -12.36 2.25 -0.40
CA ILE A 163 -13.38 2.94 0.40
C ILE A 163 -14.56 2.00 0.67
N GLY A 164 -15.08 1.33 -0.37
CA GLY A 164 -16.19 0.39 -0.23
C GLY A 164 -15.86 -0.79 0.67
N MET A 165 -14.68 -1.39 0.45
CA MET A 165 -14.20 -2.54 1.22
C MET A 165 -14.04 -2.19 2.72
N PHE A 166 -13.36 -1.11 3.05
CA PHE A 166 -13.15 -0.69 4.44
C PHE A 166 -14.43 -0.23 5.11
N ARG A 167 -15.29 0.50 4.39
CA ARG A 167 -16.60 0.93 4.89
C ARG A 167 -17.50 -0.26 5.27
N GLY A 168 -17.43 -1.34 4.51
CA GLY A 168 -18.17 -2.57 4.79
C GLY A 168 -17.84 -3.23 6.14
N VAL A 169 -16.68 -2.91 6.71
CA VAL A 169 -16.24 -3.39 8.03
C VAL A 169 -16.12 -2.27 9.07
N GLY A 170 -16.79 -1.13 8.87
CA GLY A 170 -16.82 -0.02 9.82
C GLY A 170 -15.53 0.80 9.90
N ILE A 171 -14.72 0.81 8.85
CA ILE A 171 -13.45 1.55 8.78
C ILE A 171 -13.56 2.67 7.73
N LYS A 172 -13.05 3.85 8.07
CA LYS A 172 -12.92 5.01 7.20
C LYS A 172 -11.50 5.04 6.61
N LEU A 173 -11.38 4.95 5.30
CA LEU A 173 -10.11 5.13 4.58
C LEU A 173 -9.80 6.61 4.47
N ILE A 174 -8.76 7.05 5.14
CA ILE A 174 -8.36 8.46 5.23
C ILE A 174 -7.43 8.83 4.08
N ASP A 175 -6.31 8.18 3.99
CA ASP A 175 -5.36 8.27 2.89
C ASP A 175 -4.55 6.97 2.77
N PHE A 176 -3.86 6.82 1.66
CA PHE A 176 -2.96 5.70 1.44
C PHE A 176 -1.91 6.02 0.39
N LYS A 177 -0.80 5.29 0.45
CA LYS A 177 0.31 5.37 -0.49
C LYS A 177 0.27 4.20 -1.46
N LEU A 178 0.51 4.46 -2.73
CA LEU A 178 0.68 3.46 -3.78
C LEU A 178 2.02 3.65 -4.50
N GLU A 179 2.56 2.54 -4.99
CA GLU A 179 3.69 2.53 -5.90
C GLU A 179 3.33 1.73 -7.15
N PHE A 180 3.93 2.08 -8.27
CA PHE A 180 3.72 1.41 -9.55
C PHE A 180 5.05 1.00 -10.15
N GLY A 181 5.01 -0.04 -10.97
CA GLY A 181 6.21 -0.51 -11.65
C GLY A 181 5.93 -0.91 -13.09
N ARG A 182 6.98 -0.90 -13.89
CA ARG A 182 6.98 -1.35 -15.28
C ARG A 182 7.33 -2.83 -15.37
N ILE A 183 6.61 -3.53 -16.20
CA ILE A 183 6.86 -4.94 -16.51
C ILE A 183 6.64 -5.19 -18.01
N LYS A 184 7.40 -6.12 -18.58
CA LYS A 184 7.15 -6.59 -19.94
C LYS A 184 6.18 -7.76 -19.92
N ILE A 185 5.02 -7.59 -20.56
CA ILE A 185 4.02 -8.64 -20.75
C ILE A 185 3.81 -8.81 -22.26
N ASN A 186 4.07 -10.01 -22.78
CA ASN A 186 3.98 -10.31 -24.21
C ASN A 186 4.74 -9.28 -25.09
N GLY A 187 5.95 -8.90 -24.67
CA GLY A 187 6.80 -7.94 -25.38
C GLY A 187 6.41 -6.47 -25.26
N LYS A 188 5.29 -6.15 -24.60
CA LYS A 188 4.82 -4.76 -24.37
C LYS A 188 5.13 -4.31 -22.95
N ASN A 189 5.57 -3.06 -22.81
CA ASN A 189 5.72 -2.44 -21.50
C ASN A 189 4.32 -2.14 -20.92
N GLU A 190 4.08 -2.62 -19.70
CA GLU A 190 2.87 -2.33 -18.94
C GLU A 190 3.23 -1.75 -17.60
N VAL A 191 2.45 -0.76 -17.15
CA VAL A 191 2.49 -0.26 -15.77
C VAL A 191 1.46 -1.02 -14.96
N ILE A 192 1.88 -1.57 -13.82
CA ILE A 192 1.04 -2.32 -12.88
C ILE A 192 1.25 -1.79 -11.47
N LEU A 193 0.28 -2.05 -10.59
CA LEU A 193 0.39 -1.74 -9.16
C LEU A 193 1.46 -2.64 -8.54
N ALA A 194 2.31 -2.02 -7.73
CA ALA A 194 3.39 -2.67 -7.00
C ALA A 194 3.34 -2.31 -5.51
N ASP A 195 4.34 -2.74 -4.76
CA ASP A 195 4.45 -2.56 -3.32
C ASP A 195 3.27 -3.19 -2.53
N GLU A 196 3.18 -2.92 -1.24
CA GLU A 196 2.11 -3.39 -0.38
C GLU A 196 0.97 -2.36 -0.30
N ILE A 197 -0.23 -2.85 0.00
CA ILE A 197 -1.31 -2.05 0.58
C ILE A 197 -1.63 -2.66 1.93
N SER A 198 -1.33 -1.93 3.00
CA SER A 198 -1.44 -2.42 4.38
C SER A 198 -1.61 -1.24 5.34
N PRO A 199 -1.87 -1.47 6.63
CA PRO A 199 -1.89 -0.40 7.63
C PRO A 199 -0.57 0.37 7.78
N ASP A 200 0.54 -0.13 7.22
CA ASP A 200 1.79 0.64 7.13
C ASP A 200 1.76 1.71 6.03
N THR A 201 0.95 1.51 5.00
CA THR A 201 0.81 2.41 3.85
C THR A 201 -0.53 3.15 3.81
N CYS A 202 -1.47 2.82 4.71
CA CYS A 202 -2.79 3.43 4.82
C CYS A 202 -2.96 4.15 6.15
N ARG A 203 -3.77 5.22 6.17
CA ARG A 203 -4.41 5.74 7.37
C ARG A 203 -5.85 5.28 7.41
N LEU A 204 -6.19 4.62 8.50
CA LEU A 204 -7.47 3.97 8.72
C LEU A 204 -8.04 4.42 10.06
N TRP A 205 -9.28 4.92 10.06
CA TRP A 205 -9.95 5.31 11.28
C TRP A 205 -11.21 4.47 11.48
N ASP A 206 -11.55 4.18 12.72
CA ASP A 206 -12.86 3.64 13.05
C ASP A 206 -13.94 4.64 12.63
N SER A 207 -14.98 4.17 11.92
CA SER A 207 -15.97 5.06 11.29
C SER A 207 -16.89 5.77 12.28
N VAL A 208 -16.98 5.29 13.53
CA VAL A 208 -17.85 5.81 14.59
C VAL A 208 -17.04 6.62 15.60
N THR A 209 -15.95 6.05 16.10
CA THR A 209 -15.16 6.64 17.20
C THR A 209 -13.99 7.49 16.71
N GLU A 210 -13.70 7.46 15.41
CA GLU A 210 -12.52 8.07 14.77
C GLU A 210 -11.18 7.63 15.36
N LYS A 211 -11.18 6.52 16.11
CA LYS A 211 -9.97 5.90 16.65
C LYS A 211 -9.05 5.47 15.50
N LYS A 212 -7.77 5.82 15.58
CA LYS A 212 -6.78 5.45 14.58
C LYS A 212 -6.45 3.96 14.65
N LEU A 213 -6.50 3.27 13.50
CA LEU A 213 -6.34 1.83 13.37
C LEU A 213 -5.12 1.44 12.51
N ASP A 214 -4.16 2.33 12.39
CA ASP A 214 -3.00 2.23 11.50
C ASP A 214 -1.69 2.60 12.19
N LYS A 215 -0.61 2.72 11.42
CA LYS A 215 0.73 3.08 11.90
C LYS A 215 0.82 4.43 12.61
N ASP A 216 -0.16 5.33 12.49
CA ASP A 216 -0.18 6.58 13.26
C ASP A 216 -0.27 6.33 14.77
N ARG A 217 -0.78 5.18 15.21
CA ARG A 217 -0.73 4.78 16.62
C ARG A 217 0.73 4.66 17.10
N PHE A 218 1.60 4.06 16.29
CA PHE A 218 3.04 4.00 16.59
C PHE A 218 3.70 5.38 16.48
N ARG A 219 3.36 6.17 15.47
CA ARG A 219 3.90 7.53 15.30
C ARG A 219 3.57 8.46 16.46
N LYS A 220 2.36 8.31 17.04
CA LYS A 220 1.80 9.19 18.08
C LYS A 220 1.82 8.57 19.49
N ASP A 221 2.51 7.44 19.69
CA ASP A 221 2.60 6.71 20.97
C ASP A 221 1.23 6.33 21.57
N LEU A 222 0.25 6.00 20.75
CA LEU A 222 -1.10 5.66 21.18
C LEU A 222 -1.25 4.19 21.65
N GLY A 223 -0.21 3.37 21.60
CA GLY A 223 -0.25 1.95 21.97
C GLY A 223 -1.16 1.09 21.11
N ASP A 224 -1.38 -0.16 21.52
CA ASP A 224 -2.37 -1.12 20.94
C ASP A 224 -2.36 -1.29 19.41
N LEU A 225 -1.18 -1.21 18.77
CA LEU A 225 -1.10 -1.30 17.32
C LEU A 225 -1.55 -2.69 16.81
N ILE A 226 -1.12 -3.78 17.45
CA ILE A 226 -1.48 -5.14 17.01
C ILE A 226 -2.98 -5.40 17.10
N PRO A 227 -3.71 -5.11 18.20
CA PRO A 227 -5.16 -5.21 18.23
C PRO A 227 -5.85 -4.41 17.11
N CYS A 228 -5.36 -3.21 16.79
CA CYS A 228 -5.90 -2.42 15.69
C CYS A 228 -5.64 -3.05 14.32
N LEU A 229 -4.44 -3.60 14.07
CA LEU A 229 -4.12 -4.33 12.85
C LEU A 229 -4.96 -5.61 12.71
N LEU A 230 -5.26 -6.30 13.80
CA LEU A 230 -6.15 -7.47 13.81
C LEU A 230 -7.57 -7.08 13.40
N TYR A 231 -8.07 -5.93 13.85
CA TYR A 231 -9.38 -5.41 13.46
C TYR A 231 -9.50 -5.16 11.95
N THR A 232 -8.41 -4.70 11.32
CA THR A 232 -8.34 -4.47 9.86
C THR A 232 -7.98 -5.72 9.06
N SER A 233 -7.69 -6.85 9.71
CA SER A 233 -7.29 -8.10 9.06
C SER A 233 -8.51 -8.86 8.55
N PRO A 234 -8.43 -9.50 7.35
CA PRO A 234 -9.52 -10.32 6.84
C PRO A 234 -9.86 -11.46 7.83
N SER A 235 -11.14 -11.59 8.16
CA SER A 235 -11.64 -12.66 9.02
C SER A 235 -11.65 -13.99 8.28
N PRO A 236 -11.44 -15.14 8.97
CA PRO A 236 -11.69 -16.45 8.38
C PRO A 236 -13.13 -16.63 7.88
N ARG A 237 -14.09 -15.86 8.43
CA ARG A 237 -15.50 -15.87 7.99
C ARG A 237 -15.69 -15.22 6.63
N ASP A 238 -14.86 -14.23 6.25
CA ASP A 238 -14.95 -13.53 4.97
C ASP A 238 -14.63 -14.47 3.79
N THR A 239 -13.81 -15.52 4.03
CA THR A 239 -13.50 -16.56 3.05
C THR A 239 -14.62 -17.59 2.88
N ILE A 240 -15.53 -17.73 3.84
CA ILE A 240 -16.63 -18.68 3.80
C ILE A 240 -17.82 -18.11 3.02
N LEU A 241 -18.09 -16.81 3.13
CA LEU A 241 -19.18 -16.14 2.40
C LEU A 241 -18.96 -16.15 0.88
N SER A 242 -17.72 -16.17 0.41
CA SER A 242 -17.39 -16.28 -1.01
C SER A 242 -17.59 -17.68 -1.61
N ARG A 243 -17.92 -18.69 -0.80
CA ARG A 243 -18.12 -20.09 -1.22
C ARG A 243 -19.57 -20.57 -1.14
N MET A 244 -20.52 -19.71 -0.77
CA MET A 244 -21.92 -20.10 -0.86
C MET A 244 -22.35 -20.02 -2.34
N PRO A 245 -22.80 -21.14 -2.95
CA PRO A 245 -23.43 -21.08 -4.25
C PRO A 245 -24.70 -20.23 -4.11
N SER A 246 -24.92 -19.29 -5.04
CA SER A 246 -26.18 -18.63 -5.17
C SER A 246 -27.23 -19.72 -5.38
N SER A 247 -28.00 -20.02 -4.35
CA SER A 247 -29.18 -20.86 -4.49
C SER A 247 -30.18 -20.14 -5.39
N ALA A 248 -30.54 -20.85 -6.45
CA ALA A 248 -31.52 -20.50 -7.46
C ALA A 248 -32.83 -19.97 -6.87
#